data_a84099a0db8d0dad1deb9c7a1954f8df
#
_entry.id   a84099a0db8d0dad1deb9c7a1954f8df
#
_cell.length_a   1.000
_cell.length_b   1.000
_cell.length_c   1.000
_cell.angle_alpha   90.00
_cell.angle_beta   90.00
_cell.angle_gamma   90.00
#
_symmetry.space_group_name_H-M   'P 1'
#
loop_
_entity.id
_entity.type
_entity.pdbx_description
1 polymer ?
#
loop_
_entity_poly.entity_id
_entity_poly.type
_entity_poly.pdbx_seq_one_letter_code
_entity_poly.pdbx_strand_id
1 'polypeptide(L)'
;MTSRILLCSYRGEAYLEEQLASIEGQTERNFRLLLSDDASPDRSFAIAEAAAARDARVTALRRDKGSGSAARHFLERLRDPAFFSAADVDDYYLFSDQDDCWHRDKLARQVRAMRAMERRYGSKVPLLLHCDLRVVSADGTEIAPSYVRYQKMSPARRRFCQLLVQNNVTGGAMIMNHALMRLLVAHPVPENAVMHDHWIALVAAAFGKIGFLDRALYDYRQHGDNVLGAKKGGALSEMKRRLGLSGESLKEMNEKSGAAYRALFLQAEEFRRQ
;
A
#
# COMPACT_ATOMS: atom_id res chain seq x y z
N MET A 1 -10.85 1.43 19.85
CA MET A 1 -10.53 1.00 18.48
C MET A 1 -10.49 2.25 17.60
N THR A 2 -9.35 2.59 17.09
CA THR A 2 -9.11 3.71 16.19
C THR A 2 -8.50 3.17 14.88
N SER A 3 -8.84 3.75 13.74
CA SER A 3 -8.16 3.46 12.49
C SER A 3 -6.94 4.37 12.36
N ARG A 4 -5.75 3.79 12.30
CA ARG A 4 -4.50 4.52 12.11
C ARG A 4 -4.08 4.47 10.67
N ILE A 5 -3.98 5.62 10.05
CA ILE A 5 -3.66 5.78 8.63
C ILE A 5 -2.26 6.37 8.54
N LEU A 6 -1.38 5.73 7.78
CA LEU A 6 -0.06 6.25 7.43
C LEU A 6 -0.09 6.67 5.97
N LEU A 7 0.08 7.96 5.71
CA LEU A 7 0.31 8.53 4.40
C LEU A 7 1.78 8.93 4.29
N CYS A 8 2.49 8.38 3.32
CA CYS A 8 3.85 8.76 3.00
C CYS A 8 3.87 9.62 1.74
N SER A 9 4.54 10.79 1.78
CA SER A 9 4.63 11.71 0.64
C SER A 9 6.06 11.98 0.24
N TYR A 10 6.26 12.14 -1.07
CA TYR A 10 7.47 12.68 -1.69
C TYR A 10 7.12 13.32 -3.03
N ARG A 11 7.35 14.64 -3.18
CA ARG A 11 6.97 15.42 -4.37
C ARG A 11 5.50 15.25 -4.75
N GLY A 12 4.62 15.35 -3.75
CA GLY A 12 3.20 15.09 -3.87
C GLY A 12 2.32 16.33 -4.07
N GLU A 13 2.88 17.53 -4.22
CA GLU A 13 2.12 18.78 -4.20
C GLU A 13 0.95 18.82 -5.19
N ALA A 14 1.04 18.08 -6.31
CA ALA A 14 0.02 18.08 -7.34
C ALA A 14 -1.31 17.39 -6.91
N TYR A 15 -1.25 16.41 -5.99
CA TYR A 15 -2.41 15.56 -5.67
C TYR A 15 -2.70 15.45 -4.17
N LEU A 16 -1.75 15.82 -3.31
CA LEU A 16 -1.82 15.59 -1.88
C LEU A 16 -3.03 16.26 -1.22
N GLU A 17 -3.43 17.46 -1.67
CA GLU A 17 -4.62 18.15 -1.13
C GLU A 17 -5.90 17.37 -1.40
N GLU A 18 -6.07 16.84 -2.62
CA GLU A 18 -7.24 16.03 -3.00
C GLU A 18 -7.29 14.74 -2.18
N GLN A 19 -6.15 14.06 -2.04
CA GLN A 19 -6.05 12.85 -1.23
C GLN A 19 -6.39 13.12 0.25
N LEU A 20 -5.86 14.18 0.84
CA LEU A 20 -6.18 14.57 2.22
C LEU A 20 -7.66 14.86 2.39
N ALA A 21 -8.27 15.63 1.49
CA ALA A 21 -9.70 15.93 1.52
C ALA A 21 -10.55 14.64 1.46
N SER A 22 -10.12 13.64 0.67
CA SER A 22 -10.79 12.35 0.57
C SER A 22 -10.74 11.53 1.86
N ILE A 23 -9.63 11.60 2.61
CA ILE A 23 -9.46 10.94 3.92
C ILE A 23 -10.24 11.70 4.99
N GLU A 24 -10.12 13.02 5.06
CA GLU A 24 -10.84 13.88 6.01
C GLU A 24 -12.37 13.73 5.85
N GLY A 25 -12.84 13.50 4.60
CA GLY A 25 -14.23 13.29 4.21
C GLY A 25 -14.83 11.91 4.51
N GLN A 26 -14.07 10.96 5.08
CA GLN A 26 -14.56 9.60 5.34
C GLN A 26 -15.80 9.58 6.28
N THR A 27 -16.73 8.65 6.04
CA THR A 27 -17.92 8.46 6.91
C THR A 27 -17.56 7.89 8.27
N GLU A 28 -16.52 7.05 8.36
CA GLU A 28 -15.93 6.63 9.62
C GLU A 28 -15.02 7.74 10.15
N ARG A 29 -15.39 8.32 11.28
CA ARG A 29 -14.70 9.50 11.83
C ARG A 29 -13.62 9.16 12.85
N ASN A 30 -13.62 7.94 13.37
CA ASN A 30 -12.65 7.53 14.38
C ASN A 30 -11.35 7.02 13.73
N PHE A 31 -10.56 7.97 13.24
CA PHE A 31 -9.23 7.72 12.70
C PHE A 31 -8.19 8.73 13.20
N ARG A 32 -6.93 8.36 13.07
CA ARG A 32 -5.76 9.23 13.17
C ARG A 32 -4.95 9.07 11.90
N LEU A 33 -4.51 10.17 11.33
CA LEU A 33 -3.68 10.21 10.14
C LEU A 33 -2.28 10.71 10.52
N LEU A 34 -1.28 9.87 10.32
CA LEU A 34 0.12 10.28 10.31
C LEU A 34 0.52 10.53 8.86
N LEU A 35 0.79 11.76 8.51
CA LEU A 35 1.37 12.16 7.23
C LEU A 35 2.87 12.33 7.43
N SER A 36 3.66 11.52 6.76
CA SER A 36 5.12 11.60 6.77
C SER A 36 5.66 12.07 5.43
N ASP A 37 6.33 13.20 5.41
CA ASP A 37 7.01 13.75 4.23
C ASP A 37 8.47 13.29 4.18
N ASP A 38 8.89 12.74 3.03
CA ASP A 38 10.24 12.18 2.82
C ASP A 38 11.27 13.23 2.37
N ALA A 39 11.33 14.37 3.06
CA ALA A 39 12.18 15.51 2.73
C ALA A 39 11.89 16.07 1.33
N SER A 40 10.63 16.27 0.98
CA SER A 40 10.21 16.84 -0.30
C SER A 40 10.79 18.23 -0.53
N PRO A 41 11.26 18.53 -1.74
CA PRO A 41 11.76 19.86 -2.11
C PRO A 41 10.64 20.83 -2.55
N ASP A 42 9.42 20.31 -2.79
CA ASP A 42 8.22 21.04 -3.23
C ASP A 42 7.34 21.46 -2.03
N ARG A 43 6.10 21.87 -2.30
CA ARG A 43 5.15 22.32 -1.28
C ARG A 43 4.46 21.20 -0.48
N SER A 44 4.81 19.93 -0.70
CA SER A 44 4.17 18.78 -0.05
C SER A 44 4.10 18.92 1.47
N PHE A 45 5.22 19.30 2.11
CA PHE A 45 5.22 19.45 3.56
C PHE A 45 4.38 20.65 4.05
N ALA A 46 4.37 21.75 3.33
CA ALA A 46 3.50 22.90 3.67
C ALA A 46 2.00 22.53 3.59
N ILE A 47 1.62 21.69 2.62
CA ILE A 47 0.26 21.14 2.51
C ILE A 47 -0.04 20.25 3.74
N ALA A 48 0.92 19.41 4.15
CA ALA A 48 0.79 18.56 5.32
C ALA A 48 0.60 19.36 6.63
N GLU A 49 1.38 20.41 6.84
CA GLU A 49 1.27 21.31 7.99
C GLU A 49 -0.09 22.03 8.01
N ALA A 50 -0.55 22.51 6.86
CA ALA A 50 -1.87 23.12 6.74
C ALA A 50 -3.01 22.13 7.08
N ALA A 51 -2.89 20.86 6.68
CA ALA A 51 -3.83 19.81 7.05
C ALA A 51 -3.83 19.54 8.56
N ALA A 52 -2.67 19.43 9.19
CA ALA A 52 -2.56 19.24 10.64
C ALA A 52 -3.09 20.42 11.45
N ALA A 53 -2.97 21.64 10.92
CA ALA A 53 -3.50 22.84 11.58
C ALA A 53 -5.03 22.91 11.55
N ARG A 54 -5.70 22.36 10.50
CA ARG A 54 -7.16 22.40 10.35
C ARG A 54 -7.89 21.18 10.92
N ASP A 55 -7.22 20.04 11.05
CA ASP A 55 -7.82 18.80 11.55
C ASP A 55 -6.96 18.14 12.63
N ALA A 56 -7.43 18.15 13.86
CA ALA A 56 -6.73 17.56 15.02
C ALA A 56 -6.50 16.04 14.94
N ARG A 57 -7.09 15.37 13.94
CA ARG A 57 -6.84 13.96 13.65
C ARG A 57 -5.57 13.74 12.83
N VAL A 58 -5.01 14.79 12.23
CA VAL A 58 -3.84 14.76 11.35
C VAL A 58 -2.60 15.18 12.13
N THR A 59 -1.54 14.40 11.99
CA THR A 59 -0.19 14.73 12.47
C THR A 59 0.74 14.76 11.26
N ALA A 60 1.44 15.87 11.06
CA ALA A 60 2.41 16.02 9.98
C ALA A 60 3.83 15.86 10.54
N LEU A 61 4.63 15.01 9.92
CA LEU A 61 6.05 14.84 10.23
C LEU A 61 6.89 14.99 8.96
N ARG A 62 8.01 15.70 9.07
CA ARG A 62 9.01 15.79 7.99
C ARG A 62 10.25 15.01 8.37
N ARG A 63 10.84 14.31 7.43
CA ARG A 63 12.16 13.70 7.59
C ARG A 63 13.24 14.74 7.32
N ASP A 64 14.33 14.67 8.04
CA ASP A 64 15.52 15.51 7.77
C ASP A 64 16.22 15.08 6.48
N LYS A 65 16.15 13.77 6.17
CA LYS A 65 16.77 13.15 5.00
C LYS A 65 15.82 12.12 4.38
N GLY A 66 15.75 12.11 3.06
CA GLY A 66 14.96 11.14 2.30
C GLY A 66 15.36 9.68 2.58
N SER A 67 14.39 8.80 2.59
CA SER A 67 14.55 7.36 2.86
C SER A 67 15.21 6.60 1.70
N GLY A 68 15.16 7.18 0.49
CA GLY A 68 15.66 6.59 -0.74
C GLY A 68 14.65 5.75 -1.51
N SER A 69 13.52 5.34 -0.90
CA SER A 69 12.44 4.66 -1.61
C SER A 69 11.12 4.70 -0.84
N ALA A 70 9.99 4.65 -1.55
CA ALA A 70 8.67 4.55 -0.94
C ALA A 70 8.54 3.33 -0.02
N ALA A 71 9.06 2.16 -0.44
CA ALA A 71 9.03 0.94 0.37
C ALA A 71 9.69 1.15 1.73
N ARG A 72 10.89 1.73 1.74
CA ARG A 72 11.65 1.99 2.95
C ARG A 72 10.97 3.04 3.82
N HIS A 73 10.44 4.10 3.22
CA HIS A 73 9.71 5.14 3.94
C HIS A 73 8.53 4.56 4.73
N PHE A 74 7.65 3.79 4.09
CA PHE A 74 6.54 3.13 4.77
C PHE A 74 7.03 2.19 5.88
N LEU A 75 7.98 1.31 5.59
CA LEU A 75 8.44 0.28 6.54
C LEU A 75 9.14 0.88 7.77
N GLU A 76 9.92 1.95 7.62
CA GLU A 76 10.54 2.66 8.75
C GLU A 76 9.50 3.33 9.65
N ARG A 77 8.40 3.88 9.06
CA ARG A 77 7.34 4.57 9.81
C ARG A 77 6.39 3.64 10.57
N LEU A 78 6.42 2.33 10.31
CA LEU A 78 5.59 1.39 11.08
C LEU A 78 5.84 1.47 12.60
N ARG A 79 7.05 1.84 13.02
CA ARG A 79 7.45 1.92 14.43
C ARG A 79 7.28 3.31 15.04
N ASP A 80 6.81 4.27 14.27
CA ASP A 80 6.60 5.63 14.76
C ASP A 80 5.53 5.63 15.87
N PRO A 81 5.80 6.21 17.06
CA PRO A 81 4.84 6.22 18.18
C PRO A 81 3.51 6.91 17.83
N ALA A 82 3.51 7.83 16.87
CA ALA A 82 2.28 8.47 16.38
C ALA A 82 1.43 7.52 15.52
N PHE A 83 2.05 6.45 14.96
CA PHE A 83 1.35 5.45 14.14
C PHE A 83 1.06 4.17 14.92
N PHE A 84 2.02 3.64 15.66
CA PHE A 84 1.88 2.37 16.39
C PHE A 84 2.09 2.55 17.88
N SER A 85 1.20 1.94 18.67
CA SER A 85 1.36 1.76 20.12
C SER A 85 0.98 0.33 20.50
N ALA A 86 1.84 -0.33 21.28
CA ALA A 86 1.59 -1.69 21.74
C ALA A 86 0.39 -1.82 22.69
N ALA A 87 -0.05 -0.71 23.30
CA ALA A 87 -1.21 -0.66 24.20
C ALA A 87 -2.56 -0.60 23.47
N ASP A 88 -2.57 -0.18 22.19
CA ASP A 88 -3.79 0.06 21.42
C ASP A 88 -4.24 -1.21 20.66
N VAL A 89 -4.48 -2.28 21.41
CA VAL A 89 -4.71 -3.66 20.91
C VAL A 89 -5.92 -3.83 19.98
N ASP A 90 -6.84 -2.89 19.98
CA ASP A 90 -8.04 -2.91 19.14
C ASP A 90 -7.93 -2.04 17.89
N ASP A 91 -6.77 -1.40 17.65
CA ASP A 91 -6.60 -0.49 16.53
C ASP A 91 -6.34 -1.24 15.21
N TYR A 92 -6.77 -0.60 14.12
CA TYR A 92 -6.50 -1.05 12.76
C TYR A 92 -5.52 -0.09 12.06
N TYR A 93 -4.75 -0.62 11.12
CA TYR A 93 -3.68 0.10 10.44
C TYR A 93 -3.87 0.05 8.94
N LEU A 94 -3.78 1.21 8.30
CA LEU A 94 -3.99 1.40 6.86
C LEU A 94 -2.85 2.24 6.28
N PHE A 95 -2.63 2.11 4.98
CA PHE A 95 -1.73 2.96 4.23
C PHE A 95 -2.48 3.80 3.20
N SER A 96 -1.86 4.91 2.83
CA SER A 96 -2.32 5.79 1.78
C SER A 96 -1.13 6.28 0.98
N ASP A 97 -1.21 6.19 -0.33
CA ASP A 97 -0.34 6.90 -1.23
C ASP A 97 -0.83 8.37 -1.34
N GLN A 98 0.02 9.27 -1.84
CA GLN A 98 -0.23 10.72 -1.86
C GLN A 98 -1.13 11.19 -2.99
N ASP A 99 -1.36 10.35 -3.99
CA ASP A 99 -1.89 10.67 -5.32
C ASP A 99 -3.19 9.93 -5.68
N ASP A 100 -3.74 9.19 -4.73
CA ASP A 100 -5.01 8.48 -4.84
C ASP A 100 -6.21 9.38 -4.44
N CYS A 101 -7.44 8.82 -4.49
CA CYS A 101 -8.63 9.45 -3.92
C CYS A 101 -9.54 8.41 -3.28
N TRP A 102 -9.74 8.46 -1.97
CA TRP A 102 -10.54 7.49 -1.24
C TRP A 102 -12.04 7.71 -1.45
N HIS A 103 -12.79 6.67 -1.78
CA HIS A 103 -14.24 6.74 -1.77
C HIS A 103 -14.74 6.96 -0.34
N ARG A 104 -15.79 7.76 -0.20
CA ARG A 104 -16.30 8.26 1.07
C ARG A 104 -16.56 7.20 2.15
N ASP A 105 -16.85 5.97 1.77
CA ASP A 105 -17.18 4.86 2.67
C ASP A 105 -16.09 3.78 2.77
N LYS A 106 -14.89 4.04 2.21
CA LYS A 106 -13.76 3.08 2.20
C LYS A 106 -13.43 2.60 3.59
N LEU A 107 -13.15 3.52 4.51
CA LEU A 107 -12.74 3.20 5.88
C LEU A 107 -13.81 2.40 6.62
N ALA A 108 -15.07 2.85 6.57
CA ALA A 108 -16.19 2.17 7.22
C ALA A 108 -16.40 0.73 6.72
N ARG A 109 -16.24 0.51 5.41
CA ARG A 109 -16.38 -0.82 4.81
C ARG A 109 -15.24 -1.74 5.19
N GLN A 110 -13.99 -1.25 5.13
CA GLN A 110 -12.82 -2.03 5.50
C GLN A 110 -12.84 -2.39 6.99
N VAL A 111 -13.16 -1.46 7.88
CA VAL A 111 -13.31 -1.73 9.32
C VAL A 111 -14.37 -2.78 9.58
N ARG A 112 -15.55 -2.67 8.95
CA ARG A 112 -16.62 -3.67 9.09
C ARG A 112 -16.18 -5.06 8.63
N ALA A 113 -15.49 -5.14 7.52
CA ALA A 113 -15.00 -6.41 6.96
C ALA A 113 -13.86 -6.99 7.82
N MET A 114 -12.94 -6.18 8.34
CA MET A 114 -11.89 -6.63 9.25
C MET A 114 -12.48 -7.17 10.55
N ARG A 115 -13.46 -6.51 11.15
CA ARG A 115 -14.20 -7.03 12.32
C ARG A 115 -14.86 -8.39 12.05
N ALA A 116 -15.38 -8.60 10.83
CA ALA A 116 -15.92 -9.89 10.44
C ALA A 116 -14.83 -10.98 10.34
N MET A 117 -13.66 -10.64 9.87
CA MET A 117 -12.50 -11.54 9.87
C MET A 117 -12.05 -11.88 11.29
N GLU A 118 -11.97 -10.90 12.19
CA GLU A 118 -11.61 -11.13 13.60
C GLU A 118 -12.61 -12.02 14.34
N ARG A 119 -13.92 -11.83 14.09
CA ARG A 119 -14.94 -12.75 14.63
C ARG A 119 -14.76 -14.18 14.13
N ARG A 120 -14.29 -14.38 12.91
CA ARG A 120 -14.10 -15.69 12.28
C ARG A 120 -12.80 -16.37 12.72
N TYR A 121 -11.70 -15.62 12.81
CA TYR A 121 -10.37 -16.17 12.98
C TYR A 121 -9.74 -15.86 14.35
N GLY A 122 -10.30 -14.91 15.08
CA GLY A 122 -9.76 -14.36 16.33
C GLY A 122 -8.91 -13.11 16.10
N SER A 123 -9.02 -12.14 17.01
CA SER A 123 -8.27 -10.87 16.95
C SER A 123 -6.76 -11.03 17.21
N LYS A 124 -6.33 -12.15 17.80
CA LYS A 124 -4.92 -12.48 18.05
C LYS A 124 -4.23 -13.10 16.83
N VAL A 125 -4.97 -13.49 15.80
CA VAL A 125 -4.42 -14.00 14.54
C VAL A 125 -4.02 -12.80 13.68
N PRO A 126 -2.80 -12.79 13.09
CA PRO A 126 -2.42 -11.75 12.13
C PRO A 126 -3.36 -11.71 10.94
N LEU A 127 -4.04 -10.59 10.70
CA LEU A 127 -5.04 -10.45 9.65
C LEU A 127 -4.70 -9.29 8.74
N LEU A 128 -4.72 -9.55 7.43
CA LEU A 128 -4.66 -8.58 6.35
C LEU A 128 -5.94 -8.68 5.52
N LEU A 129 -6.60 -7.56 5.28
CA LEU A 129 -7.69 -7.48 4.32
C LEU A 129 -7.32 -6.42 3.27
N HIS A 130 -7.54 -6.72 1.99
CA HIS A 130 -7.40 -5.72 0.94
C HIS A 130 -8.66 -5.62 0.09
N CYS A 131 -8.85 -4.47 -0.56
CA CYS A 131 -9.98 -4.23 -1.45
C CYS A 131 -9.52 -4.10 -2.90
N ASP A 132 -10.48 -4.05 -3.83
CA ASP A 132 -10.24 -3.61 -5.20
C ASP A 132 -10.16 -2.08 -5.27
N LEU A 133 -9.74 -1.55 -6.40
CA LEU A 133 -9.61 -0.13 -6.68
C LEU A 133 -10.03 0.16 -8.13
N ARG A 134 -10.47 1.39 -8.38
CA ARG A 134 -10.78 1.91 -9.71
C ARG A 134 -9.52 2.55 -10.27
N VAL A 135 -9.18 2.28 -11.51
CA VAL A 135 -8.03 2.92 -12.17
C VAL A 135 -8.51 4.19 -12.88
N VAL A 136 -7.86 5.31 -12.57
CA VAL A 136 -8.15 6.60 -13.21
C VAL A 136 -6.88 7.23 -13.79
N SER A 137 -7.04 8.11 -14.77
CA SER A 137 -5.96 8.94 -15.34
C SER A 137 -5.58 10.08 -14.38
N ALA A 138 -4.57 10.86 -14.75
CA ALA A 138 -4.10 12.01 -13.97
C ALA A 138 -5.20 13.04 -13.68
N ASP A 139 -6.16 13.20 -14.59
CA ASP A 139 -7.31 14.12 -14.47
C ASP A 139 -8.54 13.49 -13.79
N GLY A 140 -8.44 12.23 -13.30
CA GLY A 140 -9.53 11.53 -12.64
C GLY A 140 -10.51 10.78 -13.58
N THR A 141 -10.26 10.79 -14.90
CA THR A 141 -11.10 10.04 -15.85
C THR A 141 -10.92 8.53 -15.66
N GLU A 142 -12.02 7.77 -15.59
CA GLU A 142 -11.97 6.33 -15.40
C GLU A 142 -11.30 5.61 -16.58
N ILE A 143 -10.28 4.81 -16.27
CA ILE A 143 -9.61 3.90 -17.21
C ILE A 143 -10.19 2.48 -17.07
N ALA A 144 -10.42 2.04 -15.82
CA ALA A 144 -11.00 0.74 -15.54
C ALA A 144 -11.70 0.71 -14.17
N PRO A 145 -12.88 0.11 -14.05
CA PRO A 145 -13.65 0.06 -12.80
C PRO A 145 -13.07 -0.91 -11.76
N SER A 146 -12.10 -1.75 -12.13
CA SER A 146 -11.47 -2.75 -11.28
C SER A 146 -10.02 -2.96 -11.70
N TYR A 147 -9.10 -2.68 -10.80
CA TYR A 147 -7.66 -2.93 -10.98
C TYR A 147 -7.35 -4.42 -11.07
N VAL A 148 -8.00 -5.22 -10.23
CA VAL A 148 -7.82 -6.68 -10.20
C VAL A 148 -8.13 -7.28 -11.57
N ARG A 149 -9.25 -6.88 -12.19
CA ARG A 149 -9.64 -7.35 -13.54
C ARG A 149 -8.75 -6.75 -14.63
N TYR A 150 -8.40 -5.48 -14.50
CA TYR A 150 -7.53 -4.76 -15.44
C TYR A 150 -6.15 -5.39 -15.51
N GLN A 151 -5.56 -5.74 -14.35
CA GLN A 151 -4.25 -6.41 -14.24
C GLN A 151 -4.32 -7.94 -14.39
N LYS A 152 -5.51 -8.51 -14.55
CA LYS A 152 -5.75 -9.97 -14.59
C LYS A 152 -5.18 -10.68 -13.36
N MET A 153 -5.27 -10.05 -12.21
CA MET A 153 -4.82 -10.61 -10.94
C MET A 153 -5.86 -11.55 -10.34
N SER A 154 -5.43 -12.44 -9.46
CA SER A 154 -6.32 -13.34 -8.74
C SER A 154 -6.16 -13.14 -7.23
N PRO A 155 -7.12 -12.47 -6.55
CA PRO A 155 -7.10 -12.32 -5.09
C PRO A 155 -7.23 -13.64 -4.34
N ALA A 156 -7.55 -14.74 -5.02
CA ALA A 156 -7.54 -16.09 -4.47
C ALA A 156 -6.12 -16.64 -4.25
N ARG A 157 -5.11 -16.07 -4.89
CA ARG A 157 -3.70 -16.41 -4.68
C ARG A 157 -3.20 -15.78 -3.39
N ARG A 158 -3.39 -16.47 -2.25
CA ARG A 158 -3.06 -15.99 -0.88
C ARG A 158 -2.04 -16.86 -0.17
N ARG A 159 -1.51 -17.90 -0.85
CA ARG A 159 -0.49 -18.78 -0.27
C ARG A 159 0.86 -18.09 -0.36
N PHE A 160 1.69 -18.27 0.66
CA PHE A 160 3.02 -17.69 0.74
C PHE A 160 3.85 -17.90 -0.55
N CYS A 161 3.93 -19.15 -1.05
CA CYS A 161 4.66 -19.47 -2.27
C CYS A 161 4.11 -18.77 -3.54
N GLN A 162 2.83 -18.45 -3.58
CA GLN A 162 2.25 -17.70 -4.70
C GLN A 162 2.61 -16.22 -4.64
N LEU A 163 2.56 -15.65 -3.42
CA LEU A 163 2.91 -14.25 -3.19
C LEU A 163 4.42 -13.98 -3.31
N LEU A 164 5.28 -14.96 -3.02
CA LEU A 164 6.72 -14.85 -3.29
C LEU A 164 7.00 -14.52 -4.75
N VAL A 165 6.20 -15.06 -5.67
CA VAL A 165 6.39 -14.87 -7.12
C VAL A 165 5.69 -13.61 -7.62
N GLN A 166 4.50 -13.32 -7.11
CA GLN A 166 3.68 -12.19 -7.57
C GLN A 166 2.80 -11.65 -6.44
N ASN A 167 3.05 -10.40 -6.06
CA ASN A 167 2.17 -9.67 -5.15
C ASN A 167 0.82 -9.36 -5.83
N ASN A 168 -0.27 -9.53 -5.10
CA ASN A 168 -1.61 -9.13 -5.52
C ASN A 168 -2.30 -8.19 -4.51
N VAL A 169 -1.54 -7.66 -3.57
CA VAL A 169 -2.00 -6.70 -2.55
C VAL A 169 -1.39 -5.35 -2.84
N THR A 170 -2.20 -4.30 -2.90
CA THR A 170 -1.75 -2.92 -3.11
C THR A 170 -1.75 -2.18 -1.77
N GLY A 171 -0.73 -1.35 -1.51
CA GLY A 171 -0.55 -0.63 -0.25
C GLY A 171 -1.78 0.16 0.18
N GLY A 172 -2.27 1.06 -0.67
CA GLY A 172 -3.47 1.86 -0.41
C GLY A 172 -4.78 1.06 -0.26
N ALA A 173 -4.78 -0.23 -0.68
CA ALA A 173 -5.94 -1.10 -0.57
C ALA A 173 -6.05 -1.83 0.77
N MET A 174 -4.97 -1.91 1.55
CA MET A 174 -4.91 -2.80 2.72
C MET A 174 -5.42 -2.16 4.01
N ILE A 175 -5.92 -3.02 4.90
CA ILE A 175 -6.14 -2.78 6.32
C ILE A 175 -5.61 -3.98 7.10
N MET A 176 -4.95 -3.74 8.21
CA MET A 176 -4.33 -4.72 9.07
C MET A 176 -4.88 -4.63 10.49
N ASN A 177 -4.98 -5.77 11.18
CA ASN A 177 -5.26 -5.75 12.60
C ASN A 177 -3.99 -5.56 13.44
N HIS A 178 -4.17 -5.30 14.73
CA HIS A 178 -3.07 -5.08 15.67
C HIS A 178 -2.11 -6.27 15.77
N ALA A 179 -2.61 -7.50 15.67
CA ALA A 179 -1.78 -8.71 15.74
C ALA A 179 -0.76 -8.78 14.58
N LEU A 180 -1.17 -8.43 13.35
CA LEU A 180 -0.25 -8.35 12.22
C LEU A 180 0.75 -7.20 12.41
N MET A 181 0.27 -6.04 12.84
CA MET A 181 1.14 -4.88 13.04
C MET A 181 2.21 -5.14 14.11
N ARG A 182 1.84 -5.77 15.23
CA ARG A 182 2.81 -6.20 16.27
C ARG A 182 3.89 -7.11 15.72
N LEU A 183 3.52 -8.06 14.86
CA LEU A 183 4.49 -8.96 14.24
C LEU A 183 5.47 -8.19 13.34
N LEU A 184 4.97 -7.25 12.54
CA LEU A 184 5.80 -6.42 11.66
C LEU A 184 6.80 -5.56 12.42
N VAL A 185 6.40 -4.97 13.55
CA VAL A 185 7.29 -4.08 14.34
C VAL A 185 8.23 -4.85 15.29
N ALA A 186 7.98 -6.13 15.55
CA ALA A 186 8.84 -6.96 16.39
C ALA A 186 10.19 -7.30 15.72
N HIS A 187 10.25 -7.25 14.38
CA HIS A 187 11.42 -7.60 13.58
C HIS A 187 12.06 -6.35 12.95
N PRO A 188 13.34 -6.35 12.61
CA PRO A 188 14.00 -5.24 11.92
C PRO A 188 13.30 -4.84 10.63
N VAL A 189 13.51 -3.61 10.16
CA VAL A 189 13.07 -3.19 8.82
C VAL A 189 13.83 -4.01 7.79
N PRO A 190 13.14 -4.73 6.88
CA PRO A 190 13.81 -5.55 5.88
C PRO A 190 14.59 -4.67 4.90
N GLU A 191 15.84 -5.05 4.64
CA GLU A 191 16.72 -4.32 3.72
C GLU A 191 16.36 -4.60 2.24
N ASN A 192 15.89 -5.81 1.97
CA ASN A 192 15.63 -6.31 0.62
C ASN A 192 14.13 -6.44 0.30
N ALA A 193 13.25 -5.71 0.99
CA ALA A 193 11.86 -5.67 0.63
C ALA A 193 11.67 -5.00 -0.74
N VAL A 194 11.03 -5.70 -1.68
CA VAL A 194 10.73 -5.16 -3.02
C VAL A 194 9.79 -3.97 -2.92
N MET A 195 8.70 -4.15 -2.14
CA MET A 195 7.75 -3.10 -1.76
C MET A 195 7.20 -3.41 -0.37
N HIS A 196 6.78 -2.38 0.36
CA HIS A 196 6.21 -2.51 1.70
C HIS A 196 4.96 -3.40 1.72
N ASP A 197 4.09 -3.26 0.75
CA ASP A 197 2.86 -4.04 0.62
C ASP A 197 3.13 -5.52 0.33
N HIS A 198 4.12 -5.80 -0.53
CA HIS A 198 4.55 -7.16 -0.82
C HIS A 198 5.13 -7.84 0.42
N TRP A 199 6.01 -7.15 1.17
CA TRP A 199 6.58 -7.67 2.42
C TRP A 199 5.49 -8.00 3.44
N ILE A 200 4.57 -7.08 3.66
CA ILE A 200 3.46 -7.26 4.61
C ILE A 200 2.55 -8.41 4.19
N ALA A 201 2.26 -8.54 2.89
CA ALA A 201 1.48 -9.66 2.36
C ALA A 201 2.17 -11.02 2.60
N LEU A 202 3.50 -11.09 2.47
CA LEU A 202 4.28 -12.29 2.77
C LEU A 202 4.18 -12.66 4.25
N VAL A 203 4.35 -11.69 5.15
CA VAL A 203 4.21 -11.91 6.61
C VAL A 203 2.79 -12.39 6.95
N ALA A 204 1.77 -11.74 6.40
CA ALA A 204 0.38 -12.14 6.62
C ALA A 204 0.07 -13.54 6.07
N ALA A 205 0.65 -13.93 4.93
CA ALA A 205 0.46 -15.25 4.34
C ALA A 205 1.17 -16.36 5.13
N ALA A 206 2.33 -16.06 5.72
CA ALA A 206 3.10 -17.03 6.52
C ALA A 206 2.48 -17.26 7.90
N PHE A 207 2.03 -16.22 8.57
CA PHE A 207 1.66 -16.28 9.98
C PHE A 207 0.18 -16.04 10.28
N GLY A 208 -0.62 -15.72 9.25
CA GLY A 208 -1.98 -15.28 9.46
C GLY A 208 -2.96 -15.63 8.34
N LYS A 209 -3.85 -14.69 8.05
CA LYS A 209 -4.87 -14.82 6.99
C LYS A 209 -4.97 -13.56 6.17
N ILE A 210 -5.16 -13.74 4.85
CA ILE A 210 -5.43 -12.65 3.91
C ILE A 210 -6.88 -12.76 3.41
N GLY A 211 -7.63 -11.65 3.54
CA GLY A 211 -8.97 -11.49 3.01
C GLY A 211 -8.99 -10.55 1.81
N PHE A 212 -10.02 -10.67 0.97
CA PHE A 212 -10.28 -9.76 -0.13
C PHE A 212 -11.73 -9.28 -0.10
N LEU A 213 -11.92 -7.98 -0.25
CA LEU A 213 -13.21 -7.32 -0.41
C LEU A 213 -13.36 -6.96 -1.91
N ASP A 214 -14.19 -7.70 -2.64
CA ASP A 214 -14.44 -7.49 -4.07
C ASP A 214 -15.28 -6.22 -4.29
N ARG A 215 -14.67 -5.08 -4.03
CA ARG A 215 -15.23 -3.75 -4.22
C ARG A 215 -14.13 -2.73 -4.38
N ALA A 216 -14.20 -1.93 -5.44
CA ALA A 216 -13.35 -0.75 -5.60
C ALA A 216 -13.73 0.29 -4.53
N LEU A 217 -12.78 0.68 -3.70
CA LEU A 217 -12.99 1.62 -2.57
C LEU A 217 -12.14 2.88 -2.65
N TYR A 218 -11.33 3.02 -3.69
CA TYR A 218 -10.61 4.25 -3.98
C TYR A 218 -10.21 4.31 -5.46
N ASP A 219 -9.87 5.49 -5.91
CA ASP A 219 -9.37 5.78 -7.25
C ASP A 219 -7.85 5.75 -7.21
N TYR A 220 -7.28 4.81 -7.96
CA TYR A 220 -5.84 4.67 -8.14
C TYR A 220 -5.42 5.48 -9.36
N ARG A 221 -4.72 6.58 -9.12
CA ARG A 221 -4.35 7.53 -10.16
C ARG A 221 -3.12 7.06 -10.93
N GLN A 222 -3.20 7.13 -12.26
CA GLN A 222 -2.10 6.84 -13.17
C GLN A 222 -1.54 8.14 -13.74
N HIS A 223 -0.28 8.42 -13.45
CA HIS A 223 0.49 9.53 -14.00
C HIS A 223 1.95 9.10 -14.24
N GLY A 224 2.78 9.97 -14.86
CA GLY A 224 4.15 9.62 -15.27
C GLY A 224 5.09 9.26 -14.13
N ASP A 225 4.81 9.72 -12.91
CA ASP A 225 5.68 9.59 -11.73
C ASP A 225 5.30 8.43 -10.80
N ASN A 226 4.31 7.59 -11.15
CA ASN A 226 3.98 6.41 -10.34
C ASN A 226 5.16 5.45 -10.25
N VAL A 227 5.51 5.00 -9.03
CA VAL A 227 6.59 4.02 -8.79
C VAL A 227 6.29 2.68 -9.48
N LEU A 228 5.05 2.22 -9.41
CA LEU A 228 4.54 1.03 -10.10
C LEU A 228 3.21 1.38 -10.74
N GLY A 229 3.22 1.84 -12.00
CA GLY A 229 1.99 2.15 -12.74
C GLY A 229 1.19 0.91 -13.13
N ALA A 230 -0.16 1.04 -13.28
CA ALA A 230 -1.01 0.02 -13.85
C ALA A 230 -0.66 -0.15 -15.34
N LYS A 231 0.04 -1.22 -15.69
CA LYS A 231 0.34 -1.53 -17.09
C LYS A 231 -0.81 -2.34 -17.68
N LYS A 232 -1.29 -1.98 -18.87
CA LYS A 232 -2.21 -2.84 -19.65
C LYS A 232 -1.49 -4.16 -19.95
N GLY A 233 -1.53 -5.12 -19.00
CA GLY A 233 -0.80 -6.38 -19.02
C GLY A 233 -1.74 -7.55 -19.19
N GLY A 234 -2.03 -7.91 -20.44
CA GLY A 234 -2.59 -9.22 -20.73
C GLY A 234 -1.49 -10.19 -21.18
N ALA A 235 -1.77 -11.51 -21.11
CA ALA A 235 -0.89 -12.52 -21.69
C ALA A 235 -0.47 -12.17 -23.13
N LEU A 236 -1.28 -11.44 -23.86
CA LEU A 236 -1.01 -10.96 -25.21
C LEU A 236 0.04 -9.84 -25.26
N SER A 237 0.04 -8.90 -24.29
CA SER A 237 1.06 -7.85 -24.22
C SER A 237 2.40 -8.41 -23.75
N GLU A 238 2.38 -9.35 -22.82
CA GLU A 238 3.57 -10.09 -22.38
C GLU A 238 4.11 -10.95 -23.55
N MET A 239 3.25 -11.61 -24.29
CA MET A 239 3.63 -12.39 -25.49
C MET A 239 4.17 -11.48 -26.60
N LYS A 240 3.56 -10.32 -26.87
CA LYS A 240 4.09 -9.32 -27.83
C LYS A 240 5.46 -8.81 -27.39
N ARG A 241 5.65 -8.54 -26.11
CA ARG A 241 6.95 -8.15 -25.53
C ARG A 241 7.99 -9.25 -25.72
N ARG A 242 7.66 -10.52 -25.41
CA ARG A 242 8.54 -11.68 -25.60
C ARG A 242 8.87 -11.95 -27.05
N LEU A 243 7.98 -11.59 -27.99
CA LEU A 243 8.21 -11.74 -29.42
C LEU A 243 8.93 -10.53 -30.06
N GLY A 244 9.40 -9.57 -29.25
CA GLY A 244 10.13 -8.39 -29.75
C GLY A 244 9.24 -7.39 -30.53
N LEU A 245 7.90 -7.50 -30.43
CA LEU A 245 6.96 -6.65 -31.13
C LEU A 245 6.64 -5.34 -30.35
N SER A 246 7.34 -5.06 -29.26
CA SER A 246 7.10 -3.92 -28.34
C SER A 246 8.22 -2.87 -28.35
N GLY A 247 9.17 -2.90 -29.27
CA GLY A 247 10.25 -1.90 -29.36
C GLY A 247 11.36 -2.03 -28.28
N GLU A 248 11.20 -2.87 -27.25
CA GLU A 248 12.28 -3.21 -26.31
C GLU A 248 13.12 -4.37 -26.85
N SER A 249 14.45 -4.28 -26.74
CA SER A 249 15.33 -5.37 -27.17
C SER A 249 15.19 -6.58 -26.24
N LEU A 250 15.37 -7.81 -26.77
CA LEU A 250 15.38 -9.04 -25.98
C LEU A 250 16.41 -9.01 -24.85
N LYS A 251 17.52 -8.30 -25.05
CA LYS A 251 18.60 -8.14 -24.06
C LYS A 251 18.10 -7.30 -22.87
N GLU A 252 17.47 -6.15 -23.11
CA GLU A 252 16.91 -5.29 -22.06
C GLU A 252 15.78 -5.99 -21.29
N MET A 253 14.96 -6.77 -21.98
CA MET A 253 13.93 -7.60 -21.34
C MET A 253 14.50 -8.66 -20.42
N ASN A 254 15.56 -9.34 -20.85
CA ASN A 254 16.22 -10.36 -20.03
C ASN A 254 16.93 -9.74 -18.83
N GLU A 255 17.57 -8.59 -18.98
CA GLU A 255 18.21 -7.85 -17.89
C GLU A 255 17.19 -7.38 -16.84
N LYS A 256 16.07 -6.74 -17.27
CA LYS A 256 14.97 -6.32 -16.39
C LYS A 256 14.31 -7.51 -15.67
N SER A 257 14.07 -8.61 -16.39
CA SER A 257 13.53 -9.84 -15.80
C SER A 257 14.48 -10.46 -14.79
N GLY A 258 15.77 -10.52 -15.13
CA GLY A 258 16.82 -11.02 -14.24
C GLY A 258 16.94 -10.17 -12.96
N ALA A 259 16.87 -8.85 -13.07
CA ALA A 259 16.88 -7.95 -11.92
C ALA A 259 15.64 -8.16 -11.01
N ALA A 260 14.46 -8.32 -11.61
CA ALA A 260 13.22 -8.59 -10.86
C ALA A 260 13.29 -9.93 -10.12
N TYR A 261 13.75 -11.01 -10.76
CA TYR A 261 13.94 -12.32 -10.10
C TYR A 261 14.99 -12.28 -9.00
N ARG A 262 16.08 -11.54 -9.19
CA ARG A 262 17.10 -11.33 -8.15
C ARG A 262 16.53 -10.61 -6.94
N ALA A 263 15.72 -9.55 -7.14
CA ALA A 263 15.07 -8.82 -6.06
C ALA A 263 14.12 -9.73 -5.27
N LEU A 264 13.31 -10.56 -5.94
CA LEU A 264 12.43 -11.53 -5.28
C LEU A 264 13.21 -12.59 -4.50
N PHE A 265 14.36 -13.05 -5.05
CA PHE A 265 15.23 -14.00 -4.35
C PHE A 265 15.82 -13.38 -3.08
N LEU A 266 16.37 -12.17 -3.16
CA LEU A 266 16.92 -11.45 -2.00
C LEU A 266 15.85 -11.20 -0.93
N GLN A 267 14.62 -10.84 -1.34
CA GLN A 267 13.49 -10.70 -0.42
C GLN A 267 13.14 -12.01 0.28
N ALA A 268 13.16 -13.13 -0.43
CA ALA A 268 12.91 -14.46 0.14
C ALA A 268 14.01 -14.89 1.14
N GLU A 269 15.27 -14.61 0.82
CA GLU A 269 16.42 -14.84 1.72
C GLU A 269 16.31 -13.96 2.99
N GLU A 270 15.93 -12.69 2.85
CA GLU A 270 15.68 -11.78 3.96
C GLU A 270 14.56 -12.33 4.88
N PHE A 271 13.44 -12.77 4.28
CA PHE A 271 12.33 -13.36 5.03
C PHE A 271 12.75 -14.61 5.82
N ARG A 272 13.66 -15.42 5.28
CA ARG A 272 14.19 -16.61 5.97
C ARG A 272 15.08 -16.26 7.17
N ARG A 273 15.74 -15.08 7.13
CA ARG A 273 16.66 -14.64 8.20
C ARG A 273 15.95 -14.00 9.38
N GLN A 274 14.79 -13.37 9.15
CA GLN A 274 13.99 -12.73 10.17
C GLN A 274 13.00 -13.71 10.84
#